data_5386adbf7c2c0d5156dae2054a81001c
#
_entry.id   5386adbf7c2c0d5156dae2054a81001c
#
_cell.length_a   1.000
_cell.length_b   1.000
_cell.length_c   1.000
_cell.angle_alpha   90.00
_cell.angle_beta   90.00
_cell.angle_gamma   90.00
#
_symmetry.space_group_name_H-M   'P 1'
#
loop_
_entity.id
_entity.type
_entity.pdbx_description
1 polymer ?
#
loop_
_entity_poly.entity_id
_entity_poly.type
_entity_poly.pdbx_seq_one_letter_code
_entity_poly.pdbx_strand_id
1 'polypeptide(L)'
;YRLHKGDLLICEGGDYGRCCVWDRDEEMYYQNALHRIRFYCGLFPIFYKFVFELYRNIGYIVGQGQTIKHFTYESMKSIVFPVPSISEQKRIVKLLKEVLFLVKRYDKKQDALNYLNERINVKLQKSILQEAIQGKLVPQDSTEESASMLLERIRKEKQKLATEGKLKKSALTDSIIYKGDDNKYF
;
A
#
# COMPACT_ATOMS: atom_id res chain seq x y z
N TYR A 1 -28.86 -16.15 -22.82
CA TYR A 1 -27.76 -15.65 -21.93
C TYR A 1 -28.15 -14.37 -21.14
N ARG A 2 -29.49 -14.10 -20.99
CA ARG A 2 -29.98 -12.97 -20.18
C ARG A 2 -29.70 -13.22 -18.67
N LEU A 3 -29.16 -12.22 -17.98
CA LEU A 3 -28.94 -12.21 -16.54
C LEU A 3 -30.22 -11.83 -15.78
N HIS A 4 -30.36 -12.40 -14.61
CA HIS A 4 -31.38 -12.03 -13.63
C HIS A 4 -30.70 -11.73 -12.31
N LYS A 5 -31.27 -10.83 -11.54
CA LYS A 5 -30.79 -10.51 -10.21
C LYS A 5 -30.67 -11.78 -9.36
N GLY A 6 -29.52 -11.95 -8.71
CA GLY A 6 -29.18 -13.14 -7.95
C GLY A 6 -28.47 -14.23 -8.74
N ASP A 7 -28.27 -14.09 -10.06
CA ASP A 7 -27.42 -15.02 -10.80
C ASP A 7 -25.96 -14.91 -10.31
N LEU A 8 -25.29 -16.04 -10.09
CA LEU A 8 -23.87 -16.09 -9.78
C LEU A 8 -23.09 -16.31 -11.08
N LEU A 9 -22.19 -15.39 -11.36
CA LEU A 9 -21.29 -15.43 -12.52
C LEU A 9 -19.91 -15.90 -12.09
N ILE A 10 -19.32 -16.79 -12.86
CA ILE A 10 -18.01 -17.39 -12.56
C ILE A 10 -17.15 -17.32 -13.82
N CYS A 11 -15.92 -16.82 -13.70
CA CYS A 11 -14.97 -16.77 -14.80
C CYS A 11 -14.53 -18.18 -15.20
N GLU A 12 -14.62 -18.49 -16.49
CA GLU A 12 -14.19 -19.75 -17.07
C GLU A 12 -12.67 -19.76 -17.29
N GLY A 13 -12.09 -18.67 -17.83
CA GLY A 13 -10.70 -18.60 -18.21
C GLY A 13 -9.95 -17.42 -17.61
N GLY A 14 -8.64 -17.39 -17.78
CA GLY A 14 -7.79 -16.38 -17.20
C GLY A 14 -7.76 -16.49 -15.67
N ASP A 15 -8.43 -15.59 -14.99
CA ASP A 15 -8.64 -15.64 -13.53
C ASP A 15 -9.83 -16.55 -13.18
N TYR A 16 -9.73 -17.82 -13.58
CA TYR A 16 -10.79 -18.81 -13.46
C TYR A 16 -11.28 -19.00 -12.02
N GLY A 17 -12.57 -19.27 -11.87
CA GLY A 17 -13.22 -19.44 -10.57
C GLY A 17 -13.46 -18.13 -9.81
N ARG A 18 -13.02 -16.97 -10.31
CA ARG A 18 -13.46 -15.69 -9.77
C ARG A 18 -14.95 -15.52 -10.02
N CYS A 19 -15.68 -15.11 -8.99
CA CYS A 19 -17.13 -15.06 -9.08
C CYS A 19 -17.73 -13.77 -8.49
N CYS A 20 -18.90 -13.41 -9.00
CA CYS A 20 -19.71 -12.32 -8.46
C CYS A 20 -21.20 -12.65 -8.58
N VAL A 21 -22.01 -12.08 -7.68
CA VAL A 21 -23.47 -12.14 -7.79
C VAL A 21 -23.96 -10.92 -8.56
N TRP A 22 -24.76 -11.13 -9.57
CA TRP A 22 -25.42 -10.05 -10.29
C TRP A 22 -26.54 -9.46 -9.41
N ASP A 23 -26.40 -8.21 -9.00
CA ASP A 23 -27.33 -7.55 -8.06
C ASP A 23 -28.19 -6.44 -8.69
N ARG A 24 -28.11 -6.28 -10.02
CA ARG A 24 -28.82 -5.25 -10.78
C ARG A 24 -30.09 -5.79 -11.42
N ASP A 25 -31.04 -4.92 -11.64
CA ASP A 25 -32.30 -5.23 -12.33
C ASP A 25 -32.27 -4.88 -13.82
N GLU A 26 -31.14 -4.36 -14.31
CA GLU A 26 -30.91 -4.02 -15.72
C GLU A 26 -30.92 -5.25 -16.61
N GLU A 27 -31.42 -5.08 -17.83
CA GLU A 27 -31.33 -6.13 -18.85
C GLU A 27 -29.89 -6.23 -19.37
N MET A 28 -29.24 -7.32 -19.05
CA MET A 28 -27.85 -7.58 -19.42
C MET A 28 -27.70 -9.02 -19.92
N TYR A 29 -26.79 -9.18 -20.86
CA TYR A 29 -26.40 -10.48 -21.41
C TYR A 29 -24.93 -10.76 -21.11
N TYR A 30 -24.57 -12.04 -20.94
CA TYR A 30 -23.21 -12.46 -20.71
C TYR A 30 -22.68 -13.32 -21.85
N GLN A 31 -21.34 -13.41 -21.98
CA GLN A 31 -20.61 -14.18 -22.98
C GLN A 31 -20.16 -15.55 -22.46
N ASN A 32 -19.70 -16.41 -23.37
CA ASN A 32 -19.18 -17.74 -23.07
C ASN A 32 -17.96 -17.79 -22.14
N ALA A 33 -17.27 -16.67 -21.91
CA ALA A 33 -16.17 -16.57 -20.95
C ALA A 33 -16.62 -16.66 -19.47
N LEU A 34 -17.93 -16.73 -19.24
CA LEU A 34 -18.55 -16.80 -17.93
C LEU A 34 -19.51 -17.96 -17.83
N HIS A 35 -19.44 -18.71 -16.75
CA HIS A 35 -20.51 -19.59 -16.34
C HIS A 35 -21.54 -18.84 -15.51
N ARG A 36 -22.81 -19.19 -15.65
CA ARG A 36 -23.92 -18.66 -14.86
C ARG A 36 -24.59 -19.75 -14.06
N ILE A 37 -24.73 -19.52 -12.75
CA ILE A 37 -25.55 -20.36 -11.87
C ILE A 37 -26.77 -19.57 -11.44
N ARG A 38 -27.95 -20.13 -11.64
CA ARG A 38 -29.21 -19.62 -11.15
C ARG A 38 -29.71 -20.44 -9.98
N PHE A 39 -30.06 -19.80 -8.92
CA PHE A 39 -30.56 -20.44 -7.70
C PHE A 39 -32.08 -20.46 -7.67
N TYR A 40 -32.62 -21.53 -7.12
CA TYR A 40 -34.04 -21.71 -6.93
C TYR A 40 -34.38 -21.97 -5.45
N CYS A 41 -35.65 -22.00 -5.10
CA CYS A 41 -36.16 -22.33 -3.77
C CYS A 41 -35.60 -21.43 -2.67
N GLY A 42 -35.24 -20.18 -2.98
CA GLY A 42 -34.76 -19.22 -1.99
C GLY A 42 -33.32 -19.41 -1.51
N LEU A 43 -32.55 -20.30 -2.15
CA LEU A 43 -31.12 -20.45 -1.89
C LEU A 43 -30.43 -19.07 -2.04
N PHE A 44 -29.47 -18.80 -1.13
CA PHE A 44 -28.92 -17.46 -1.01
C PHE A 44 -27.63 -17.29 -1.84
N PRO A 45 -27.64 -16.59 -2.99
CA PRO A 45 -26.53 -16.56 -3.95
C PRO A 45 -25.22 -16.08 -3.33
N ILE A 46 -25.26 -15.11 -2.40
CA ILE A 46 -24.06 -14.56 -1.75
C ILE A 46 -23.38 -15.62 -0.87
N PHE A 47 -24.12 -16.56 -0.29
CA PHE A 47 -23.53 -17.67 0.46
C PHE A 47 -22.67 -18.53 -0.48
N TYR A 48 -23.20 -18.90 -1.63
CA TYR A 48 -22.48 -19.71 -2.62
C TYR A 48 -21.31 -18.96 -3.25
N LYS A 49 -21.40 -17.63 -3.39
CA LYS A 49 -20.24 -16.82 -3.76
C LYS A 49 -19.08 -17.03 -2.78
N PHE A 50 -19.34 -16.97 -1.48
CA PHE A 50 -18.30 -17.20 -0.47
C PHE A 50 -17.77 -18.63 -0.48
N VAL A 51 -18.63 -19.62 -0.73
CA VAL A 51 -18.18 -21.02 -0.89
C VAL A 51 -17.24 -21.16 -2.09
N PHE A 52 -17.59 -20.57 -3.23
CA PHE A 52 -16.71 -20.53 -4.40
C PHE A 52 -15.37 -19.86 -4.13
N GLU A 53 -15.37 -18.72 -3.48
CA GLU A 53 -14.15 -18.01 -3.07
C GLU A 53 -13.28 -18.87 -2.15
N LEU A 54 -13.88 -19.55 -1.18
CA LEU A 54 -13.18 -20.50 -0.33
C LEU A 54 -12.55 -21.64 -1.16
N TYR A 55 -13.33 -22.29 -1.99
CA TYR A 55 -12.89 -23.43 -2.81
C TYR A 55 -11.75 -23.05 -3.76
N ARG A 56 -11.82 -21.86 -4.32
CA ARG A 56 -10.73 -21.30 -5.11
C ARG A 56 -9.46 -21.09 -4.28
N ASN A 57 -9.59 -20.48 -3.11
CA ASN A 57 -8.45 -20.14 -2.26
C ASN A 57 -7.73 -21.36 -1.68
N ILE A 58 -8.48 -22.45 -1.39
CA ILE A 58 -7.89 -23.72 -0.91
C ILE A 58 -7.44 -24.65 -2.06
N GLY A 59 -7.58 -24.22 -3.32
CA GLY A 59 -7.19 -25.02 -4.48
C GLY A 59 -8.14 -26.17 -4.81
N TYR A 60 -9.36 -26.19 -4.29
CA TYR A 60 -10.37 -27.19 -4.63
C TYR A 60 -10.91 -26.99 -6.06
N ILE A 61 -10.97 -25.76 -6.54
CA ILE A 61 -11.27 -25.42 -7.92
C ILE A 61 -9.99 -25.46 -8.72
N VAL A 62 -9.86 -26.42 -9.62
CA VAL A 62 -8.68 -26.60 -10.47
C VAL A 62 -9.06 -26.34 -11.92
N GLY A 63 -8.35 -25.41 -12.56
CA GLY A 63 -8.49 -25.18 -14.00
C GLY A 63 -7.73 -26.22 -14.81
N GLN A 64 -8.30 -26.66 -15.92
CA GLN A 64 -7.71 -27.59 -16.88
C GLN A 64 -7.09 -26.83 -18.06
N GLY A 65 -5.98 -27.31 -18.59
CA GLY A 65 -5.27 -26.75 -19.74
C GLY A 65 -3.78 -26.52 -19.46
N GLN A 66 -2.97 -26.58 -20.50
CA GLN A 66 -1.50 -26.44 -20.38
C GLN A 66 -1.06 -24.96 -20.43
N THR A 67 -1.59 -24.18 -21.37
CA THR A 67 -1.19 -22.80 -21.60
C THR A 67 -2.13 -21.82 -20.88
N ILE A 68 -3.42 -21.99 -21.06
CA ILE A 68 -4.46 -21.22 -20.36
C ILE A 68 -5.33 -22.19 -19.60
N LYS A 69 -5.44 -22.00 -18.31
CA LYS A 69 -6.29 -22.83 -17.46
C LYS A 69 -7.73 -22.38 -17.58
N HIS A 70 -8.62 -23.31 -17.83
CA HIS A 70 -10.06 -23.11 -17.92
C HIS A 70 -10.78 -23.92 -16.85
N PHE A 71 -11.72 -23.27 -16.19
CA PHE A 71 -12.67 -23.93 -15.31
C PHE A 71 -13.89 -24.34 -16.13
N THR A 72 -13.88 -25.56 -16.59
CA THR A 72 -14.89 -26.06 -17.55
C THR A 72 -16.25 -26.32 -16.88
N TYR A 73 -17.31 -26.37 -17.67
CA TYR A 73 -18.66 -26.74 -17.21
C TYR A 73 -18.69 -28.09 -16.51
N GLU A 74 -17.97 -29.10 -17.05
CA GLU A 74 -17.88 -30.42 -16.43
C GLU A 74 -17.17 -30.38 -15.07
N SER A 75 -16.10 -29.58 -14.94
CA SER A 75 -15.45 -29.35 -13.65
C SER A 75 -16.40 -28.70 -12.65
N MET A 76 -17.22 -27.75 -13.10
CA MET A 76 -18.22 -27.10 -12.26
C MET A 76 -19.28 -28.05 -11.74
N LYS A 77 -19.77 -28.98 -12.60
CA LYS A 77 -20.77 -30.01 -12.21
C LYS A 77 -20.27 -31.00 -11.16
N SER A 78 -18.96 -31.24 -11.12
CA SER A 78 -18.37 -32.18 -10.17
C SER A 78 -18.18 -31.61 -8.76
N ILE A 79 -18.40 -30.32 -8.58
CA ILE A 79 -18.21 -29.67 -7.29
C ILE A 79 -19.38 -30.00 -6.36
N VAL A 80 -19.05 -30.43 -5.15
CA VAL A 80 -20.02 -30.66 -4.08
C VAL A 80 -20.18 -29.39 -3.24
N PHE A 81 -21.42 -28.94 -3.06
CA PHE A 81 -21.74 -27.75 -2.31
C PHE A 81 -22.48 -28.09 -1.01
N PRO A 82 -22.18 -27.38 0.10
CA PRO A 82 -22.99 -27.47 1.31
C PRO A 82 -24.36 -26.78 1.09
N VAL A 83 -25.41 -27.36 1.64
CA VAL A 83 -26.77 -26.82 1.56
C VAL A 83 -27.35 -26.69 2.98
N PRO A 84 -26.86 -25.74 3.79
CA PRO A 84 -27.46 -25.45 5.08
C PRO A 84 -28.83 -24.79 4.91
N SER A 85 -29.61 -24.67 5.99
CA SER A 85 -30.89 -23.98 5.94
C SER A 85 -30.75 -22.53 5.43
N ILE A 86 -31.77 -21.99 4.77
CA ILE A 86 -31.74 -20.62 4.22
C ILE A 86 -31.45 -19.58 5.30
N SER A 87 -32.00 -19.76 6.50
CA SER A 87 -31.75 -18.88 7.65
C SER A 87 -30.30 -18.95 8.11
N GLU A 88 -29.70 -20.14 8.05
CA GLU A 88 -28.28 -20.33 8.39
C GLU A 88 -27.37 -19.71 7.32
N GLN A 89 -27.64 -19.91 6.03
CA GLN A 89 -26.91 -19.22 4.94
C GLN A 89 -26.87 -17.71 5.17
N LYS A 90 -28.00 -17.09 5.53
CA LYS A 90 -28.09 -15.65 5.78
C LYS A 90 -27.28 -15.23 7.02
N ARG A 91 -27.31 -16.01 8.11
CA ARG A 91 -26.51 -15.73 9.32
C ARG A 91 -25.01 -15.81 9.02
N ILE A 92 -24.57 -16.85 8.31
CA ILE A 92 -23.17 -17.01 7.90
C ILE A 92 -22.72 -15.82 7.05
N VAL A 93 -23.50 -15.44 6.04
CA VAL A 93 -23.15 -14.29 5.18
C VAL A 93 -23.07 -12.98 5.94
N LYS A 94 -24.00 -12.76 6.90
CA LYS A 94 -23.97 -11.57 7.75
C LYS A 94 -22.65 -11.49 8.52
N LEU A 95 -22.30 -12.57 9.22
CA LEU A 95 -21.06 -12.65 9.99
C LEU A 95 -19.82 -12.48 9.10
N LEU A 96 -19.76 -13.16 7.96
CA LEU A 96 -18.64 -13.03 7.01
C LEU A 96 -18.46 -11.60 6.52
N LYS A 97 -19.52 -10.88 6.21
CA LYS A 97 -19.43 -9.47 5.79
C LYS A 97 -18.85 -8.58 6.90
N GLU A 98 -19.28 -8.79 8.15
CA GLU A 98 -18.76 -8.05 9.30
C GLU A 98 -17.27 -8.33 9.52
N VAL A 99 -16.87 -9.60 9.54
CA VAL A 99 -15.48 -10.01 9.74
C VAL A 99 -14.59 -9.51 8.61
N LEU A 100 -15.00 -9.70 7.35
CA LEU A 100 -14.22 -9.23 6.19
C LEU A 100 -14.05 -7.71 6.16
N PHE A 101 -15.04 -6.96 6.64
CA PHE A 101 -14.90 -5.52 6.81
C PHE A 101 -13.80 -5.17 7.85
N LEU A 102 -13.77 -5.89 8.98
CA LEU A 102 -12.74 -5.70 10.01
C LEU A 102 -11.35 -6.08 9.49
N VAL A 103 -11.23 -7.20 8.76
CA VAL A 103 -9.97 -7.63 8.13
C VAL A 103 -9.44 -6.54 7.19
N LYS A 104 -10.26 -5.99 6.29
CA LYS A 104 -9.86 -4.89 5.41
C LYS A 104 -9.39 -3.64 6.15
N ARG A 105 -9.99 -3.35 7.29
CA ARG A 105 -9.53 -2.23 8.14
C ARG A 105 -8.19 -2.51 8.79
N TYR A 106 -7.99 -3.74 9.24
CA TYR A 106 -6.71 -4.19 9.79
C TYR A 106 -5.60 -4.09 8.75
N ASP A 107 -5.81 -4.62 7.55
CA ASP A 107 -4.82 -4.58 6.46
C ASP A 107 -4.34 -3.15 6.19
N LYS A 108 -5.27 -2.21 6.05
CA LYS A 108 -4.91 -0.80 5.84
C LYS A 108 -4.05 -0.21 6.96
N LYS A 109 -4.30 -0.61 8.22
CA LYS A 109 -3.50 -0.15 9.36
C LYS A 109 -2.14 -0.83 9.40
N GLN A 110 -2.09 -2.10 9.07
CA GLN A 110 -0.85 -2.86 8.99
C GLN A 110 0.06 -2.32 7.89
N ASP A 111 -0.48 -2.02 6.71
CA ASP A 111 0.28 -1.40 5.61
C ASP A 111 0.86 -0.05 6.02
N ALA A 112 0.07 0.79 6.69
CA ALA A 112 0.55 2.08 7.20
C ALA A 112 1.67 1.92 8.24
N LEU A 113 1.55 0.93 9.12
CA LEU A 113 2.58 0.62 10.11
C LEU A 113 3.87 0.12 9.45
N ASN A 114 3.76 -0.79 8.49
CA ASN A 114 4.90 -1.32 7.73
C ASN A 114 5.64 -0.18 7.01
N TYR A 115 4.90 0.70 6.32
CA TYR A 115 5.46 1.88 5.67
C TYR A 115 6.22 2.80 6.63
N LEU A 116 5.70 3.01 7.84
CA LEU A 116 6.38 3.80 8.87
C LEU A 116 7.66 3.11 9.35
N ASN A 117 7.60 1.81 9.63
CA ASN A 117 8.73 1.02 10.10
C ASN A 117 9.89 0.98 9.10
N GLU A 118 9.60 0.84 7.81
CA GLU A 118 10.61 0.85 6.76
C GLU A 118 11.35 2.21 6.67
N ARG A 119 10.68 3.30 7.01
CA ARG A 119 11.22 4.66 6.85
C ARG A 119 11.74 5.29 8.12
N ILE A 120 11.49 4.69 9.29
CA ILE A 120 11.82 5.32 10.58
C ILE A 120 13.31 5.61 10.70
N ASN A 121 14.17 4.67 10.31
CA ASN A 121 15.62 4.82 10.42
C ASN A 121 16.13 5.98 9.54
N VAL A 122 15.65 6.06 8.30
CA VAL A 122 16.04 7.13 7.38
C VAL A 122 15.56 8.50 7.86
N LYS A 123 14.33 8.57 8.36
CA LYS A 123 13.76 9.82 8.90
C LYS A 123 14.50 10.25 10.17
N LEU A 124 14.81 9.30 11.05
CA LEU A 124 15.54 9.57 12.29
C LEU A 124 16.94 10.10 11.99
N GLN A 125 17.69 9.47 11.10
CA GLN A 125 19.01 9.94 10.66
C GLN A 125 18.94 11.37 10.11
N LYS A 126 17.98 11.66 9.23
CA LYS A 126 17.80 13.01 8.69
C LYS A 126 17.47 14.04 9.77
N SER A 127 16.61 13.68 10.72
CA SER A 127 16.25 14.56 11.84
C SER A 127 17.45 14.84 12.73
N ILE A 128 18.22 13.80 13.08
CA ILE A 128 19.45 13.96 13.90
C ILE A 128 20.46 14.86 13.19
N LEU A 129 20.70 14.63 11.89
CA LEU A 129 21.61 15.46 11.09
C LEU A 129 21.13 16.92 11.02
N GLN A 130 19.83 17.13 10.86
CA GLN A 130 19.25 18.47 10.83
C GLN A 130 19.43 19.18 12.17
N GLU A 131 19.17 18.54 13.30
CA GLU A 131 19.39 19.08 14.64
C GLU A 131 20.88 19.35 14.89
N ALA A 132 21.77 18.45 14.43
CA ALA A 132 23.21 18.63 14.53
C ALA A 132 23.70 19.89 13.77
N ILE A 133 23.28 20.03 12.50
CA ILE A 133 23.67 21.17 11.65
C ILE A 133 23.12 22.50 12.22
N GLN A 134 21.92 22.45 12.80
CA GLN A 134 21.32 23.60 13.46
C GLN A 134 21.96 23.96 14.85
N GLY A 135 22.94 23.17 15.29
CA GLY A 135 23.59 23.36 16.60
C GLY A 135 22.67 23.11 17.79
N LYS A 136 21.60 22.31 17.60
CA LYS A 136 20.63 22.01 18.67
C LYS A 136 20.94 20.67 19.37
N LEU A 137 21.78 19.85 18.78
CA LEU A 137 22.08 18.50 19.29
C LEU A 137 23.02 18.55 20.51
N VAL A 138 23.94 19.52 20.49
CA VAL A 138 24.94 19.72 21.56
C VAL A 138 24.77 21.12 22.11
N PRO A 139 24.76 21.34 23.45
CA PRO A 139 24.77 22.66 24.04
C PRO A 139 26.02 23.43 23.57
N GLN A 140 25.85 24.70 23.20
CA GLN A 140 26.97 25.54 22.84
C GLN A 140 27.74 25.97 24.11
N ASP A 141 29.05 25.80 24.08
CA ASP A 141 29.92 26.25 25.15
C ASP A 141 30.26 27.75 24.92
N SER A 142 29.91 28.60 25.89
CA SER A 142 30.20 30.05 25.85
C SER A 142 31.67 30.38 25.97
N THR A 143 32.52 29.44 26.36
CA THR A 143 33.97 29.60 26.47
C THR A 143 34.69 29.36 25.15
N GLU A 144 34.02 28.75 24.17
CA GLU A 144 34.58 28.50 22.84
C GLU A 144 34.55 29.77 21.96
N GLU A 145 35.45 29.79 20.96
CA GLU A 145 35.52 30.88 19.96
C GLU A 145 34.17 31.00 19.22
N SER A 146 33.62 32.22 19.16
CA SER A 146 32.39 32.49 18.44
C SER A 146 32.59 32.32 16.92
N ALA A 147 31.54 31.91 16.17
CA ALA A 147 31.58 31.80 14.72
C ALA A 147 32.04 33.10 14.03
N SER A 148 31.68 34.27 14.59
CA SER A 148 32.11 35.57 14.07
C SER A 148 33.63 35.75 14.14
N MET A 149 34.23 35.41 15.28
CA MET A 149 35.68 35.50 15.48
C MET A 149 36.42 34.51 14.56
N LEU A 150 35.93 33.30 14.44
CA LEU A 150 36.48 32.28 13.52
C LEU A 150 36.43 32.78 12.07
N LEU A 151 35.31 33.33 11.63
CA LEU A 151 35.16 33.87 10.27
C LEU A 151 36.12 35.05 10.00
N GLU A 152 36.32 35.96 10.96
CA GLU A 152 37.29 37.03 10.82
C GLU A 152 38.73 36.49 10.72
N ARG A 153 39.07 35.49 11.51
CA ARG A 153 40.38 34.83 11.43
C ARG A 153 40.61 34.19 10.07
N ILE A 154 39.62 33.48 9.55
CA ILE A 154 39.66 32.85 8.21
C ILE A 154 39.83 33.94 7.14
N ARG A 155 39.12 35.08 7.23
CA ARG A 155 39.25 36.19 6.26
C ARG A 155 40.67 36.77 6.27
N LYS A 156 41.23 37.03 7.46
CA LYS A 156 42.59 37.51 7.59
C LYS A 156 43.62 36.54 7.02
N GLU A 157 43.45 35.25 7.25
CA GLU A 157 44.32 34.22 6.71
C GLU A 157 44.23 34.11 5.18
N LYS A 158 43.01 34.13 4.62
CA LYS A 158 42.80 34.17 3.15
C LYS A 158 43.46 35.41 2.54
N GLN A 159 43.36 36.59 3.13
CA GLN A 159 44.00 37.81 2.64
C GLN A 159 45.52 37.69 2.64
N LYS A 160 46.10 37.14 3.73
CA LYS A 160 47.53 36.89 3.82
C LYS A 160 48.02 35.92 2.73
N LEU A 161 47.33 34.81 2.51
CA LEU A 161 47.68 33.85 1.46
C LEU A 161 47.52 34.43 0.04
N ALA A 162 46.57 35.36 -0.14
CA ALA A 162 46.42 36.03 -1.44
C ALA A 162 47.56 37.06 -1.68
N THR A 163 48.01 37.77 -0.64
CA THR A 163 49.18 38.69 -0.75
C THR A 163 50.48 37.91 -0.99
N GLU A 164 50.60 36.72 -0.44
CA GLU A 164 51.74 35.81 -0.68
C GLU A 164 51.69 35.11 -2.04
N GLY A 165 50.65 35.35 -2.86
CA GLY A 165 50.48 34.72 -4.18
C GLY A 165 50.06 33.25 -4.13
N LYS A 166 49.76 32.71 -2.95
CA LYS A 166 49.35 31.31 -2.74
C LYS A 166 47.88 31.09 -2.99
N LEU A 167 47.04 32.14 -2.98
CA LEU A 167 45.62 32.08 -3.19
C LEU A 167 45.19 33.03 -4.31
N LYS A 168 44.31 32.60 -5.20
CA LYS A 168 43.75 33.47 -6.26
C LYS A 168 42.78 34.49 -5.63
N LYS A 169 42.82 35.74 -6.15
CA LYS A 169 41.92 36.83 -5.67
C LYS A 169 40.42 36.45 -5.76
N SER A 170 40.02 35.61 -6.68
CA SER A 170 38.62 35.08 -6.79
C SER A 170 38.17 34.22 -5.59
N ALA A 171 39.13 33.69 -4.83
CA ALA A 171 38.81 32.88 -3.63
C ALA A 171 38.63 33.72 -2.37
N LEU A 172 38.78 35.06 -2.46
CA LEU A 172 38.50 36.00 -1.36
C LEU A 172 36.99 36.27 -1.19
N THR A 173 36.16 35.93 -2.18
CA THR A 173 34.71 36.05 -2.08
C THR A 173 34.19 35.05 -1.05
N ASP A 174 33.48 35.55 -0.06
CA ASP A 174 32.84 34.70 0.93
C ASP A 174 31.60 34.04 0.31
N SER A 175 31.32 32.82 0.73
CA SER A 175 30.00 32.19 0.50
C SER A 175 28.91 33.00 1.20
N ILE A 176 27.70 32.97 0.69
CA ILE A 176 26.58 33.61 1.37
C ILE A 176 26.33 32.84 2.67
N ILE A 177 26.56 33.56 3.80
CA ILE A 177 26.34 33.02 5.13
C ILE A 177 25.14 33.76 5.70
N TYR A 178 24.06 33.05 5.98
CA TYR A 178 22.88 33.64 6.60
C TYR A 178 23.01 33.60 8.13
N LYS A 179 22.70 34.69 8.77
CA LYS A 179 22.51 34.77 10.22
C LYS A 179 21.03 34.55 10.48
N GLY A 180 20.66 33.50 11.18
CA GLY A 180 19.28 33.25 11.59
C GLY A 180 18.85 34.20 12.73
N ASP A 181 17.54 34.26 12.97
CA ASP A 181 16.94 35.11 14.01
C ASP A 181 17.41 34.73 15.43
N ASP A 182 17.93 33.53 15.61
CA ASP A 182 18.48 32.99 16.86
C ASP A 182 19.99 33.20 17.02
N ASN A 183 20.60 34.12 16.26
CA ASN A 183 22.04 34.41 16.21
C ASN A 183 22.91 33.24 15.71
N LYS A 184 22.35 32.21 15.12
CA LYS A 184 23.10 31.12 14.50
C LYS A 184 23.37 31.41 13.03
N TYR A 185 24.50 30.89 12.54
CA TYR A 185 24.90 31.03 11.14
C TYR A 185 24.56 29.71 10.40
N PHE A 186 24.02 29.83 9.20
CA PHE A 186 23.70 28.71 8.30
C PHE A 186 24.47 28.82 6.99
#